data_096c70e563eeb6e7576374a223040328
#
_entry.id   096c70e563eeb6e7576374a223040328
#
_cell.length_a   1.000
_cell.length_b   1.000
_cell.length_c   1.000
_cell.angle_alpha   90.00
_cell.angle_beta   90.00
_cell.angle_gamma   90.00
#
_symmetry.space_group_name_H-M   'P 1'
#
loop_
_entity.id
_entity.type
_entity.pdbx_description
1 polymer ?
#
loop_
_entity_poly.entity_id
_entity_poly.type
_entity_poly.pdbx_seq_one_letter_code
_entity_poly.pdbx_strand_id
1 'polypeptide(L)'
;MSKSSAGFPPQTTPSHFEKRLRALSKDRRSGSGTLARNALREAERFLANSTEENIRPRIEQVVEGIERLAHEQRAMGLLQGVAEGVKRELAGRGRTLADEGRALVAIRSLRAVLEQGVGSMSARALPLFPAKAVALTMSDSSEVLAVLREARRRRRLARVIVLESLPGGEGRTLVRRLRTGGISATCMPDALASAAVGQADLALVGADTIWSDGTVLTKVGAHPLALLCAYRKVPFYVTGLSLKVRPHPLSREPRARRKALDGVLADGRGTGSDGKLFEFLEPDLMTGFLSERGFSKKPSLA
;
A
#
# COMPACT_ATOMS: atom_id res chain seq x y z
N MET A 1 55.93 -4.74 23.64
CA MET A 1 54.65 -4.04 23.51
C MET A 1 53.98 -4.54 22.22
N SER A 2 53.13 -5.54 22.38
CA SER A 2 52.41 -6.19 21.26
C SER A 2 51.05 -5.46 21.06
N LYS A 3 50.82 -4.88 19.87
CA LYS A 3 49.56 -4.29 19.50
C LYS A 3 48.60 -5.41 19.09
N SER A 4 47.60 -5.66 19.93
CA SER A 4 46.46 -6.49 19.61
C SER A 4 45.67 -5.86 18.45
N SER A 5 45.64 -6.50 17.29
CA SER A 5 44.76 -6.19 16.19
C SER A 5 43.36 -6.72 16.54
N ALA A 6 42.45 -5.80 16.89
CA ALA A 6 41.02 -6.12 16.99
C ALA A 6 40.51 -6.50 15.59
N GLY A 7 40.40 -7.81 15.36
CA GLY A 7 39.79 -8.34 14.15
C GLY A 7 38.31 -7.94 14.07
N PHE A 8 37.89 -7.35 12.94
CA PHE A 8 36.50 -7.15 12.61
C PHE A 8 35.79 -8.52 12.61
N PRO A 9 34.59 -8.63 13.20
CA PRO A 9 33.85 -9.88 13.14
C PRO A 9 33.57 -10.25 11.66
N PRO A 10 33.64 -11.55 11.32
CA PRO A 10 33.45 -11.99 9.94
C PRO A 10 32.09 -11.53 9.41
N GLN A 11 32.11 -10.89 8.25
CA GLN A 11 30.88 -10.53 7.55
C GLN A 11 30.14 -11.82 7.18
N THR A 12 29.13 -12.18 7.95
CA THR A 12 28.27 -13.33 7.65
C THR A 12 27.59 -13.12 6.31
N THR A 13 27.72 -14.09 5.41
CA THR A 13 27.06 -14.05 4.09
C THR A 13 25.54 -13.90 4.30
N PRO A 14 24.89 -12.89 3.69
CA PRO A 14 23.46 -12.67 3.88
C PRO A 14 22.64 -13.92 3.56
N SER A 15 21.70 -14.27 4.44
CA SER A 15 20.79 -15.40 4.24
C SER A 15 19.95 -15.20 2.96
N HIS A 16 19.38 -16.29 2.41
CA HIS A 16 18.47 -16.19 1.28
C HIS A 16 17.29 -15.27 1.58
N PHE A 17 16.76 -15.31 2.79
CA PHE A 17 15.69 -14.44 3.25
C PHE A 17 16.10 -12.95 3.19
N GLU A 18 17.26 -12.59 3.72
CA GLU A 18 17.76 -11.20 3.65
C GLU A 18 17.96 -10.72 2.22
N LYS A 19 18.51 -11.57 1.34
CA LYS A 19 18.66 -11.24 -0.09
C LYS A 19 17.29 -10.95 -0.74
N ARG A 20 16.26 -11.74 -0.42
CA ARG A 20 14.91 -11.54 -0.92
C ARG A 20 14.29 -10.25 -0.40
N LEU A 21 14.40 -9.94 0.90
CA LEU A 21 13.90 -8.68 1.46
C LEU A 21 14.63 -7.46 0.88
N ARG A 22 15.95 -7.54 0.68
CA ARG A 22 16.72 -6.48 -0.02
C ARG A 22 16.25 -6.27 -1.46
N ALA A 23 15.83 -7.32 -2.15
CA ALA A 23 15.25 -7.17 -3.49
C ALA A 23 13.89 -6.45 -3.43
N LEU A 24 13.04 -6.78 -2.45
CA LEU A 24 11.76 -6.10 -2.24
C LEU A 24 11.95 -4.62 -1.85
N SER A 25 12.95 -4.29 -1.05
CA SER A 25 13.21 -2.89 -0.66
C SER A 25 13.67 -2.00 -1.83
N LYS A 26 14.26 -2.60 -2.85
CA LYS A 26 14.67 -1.92 -4.09
C LYS A 26 13.57 -1.87 -5.16
N ASP A 27 12.49 -2.60 -4.97
CA ASP A 27 11.37 -2.62 -5.92
C ASP A 27 10.60 -1.29 -5.86
N ARG A 28 10.64 -0.54 -6.95
CA ARG A 28 9.95 0.76 -7.13
C ARG A 28 8.73 0.66 -8.05
N ARG A 29 8.39 -0.55 -8.51
CA ARG A 29 7.30 -0.81 -9.46
C ARG A 29 6.09 -1.45 -8.79
N SER A 30 6.30 -2.28 -7.78
CA SER A 30 5.23 -2.97 -7.08
C SER A 30 4.55 -2.06 -6.06
N GLY A 31 3.22 -2.10 -6.00
CA GLY A 31 2.45 -1.42 -4.96
C GLY A 31 2.61 -2.09 -3.58
N SER A 32 2.30 -1.33 -2.53
CA SER A 32 2.47 -1.73 -1.12
C SER A 32 1.83 -3.08 -0.76
N GLY A 33 0.65 -3.38 -1.31
CA GLY A 33 -0.03 -4.66 -1.10
C GLY A 33 0.75 -5.87 -1.65
N THR A 34 1.42 -5.72 -2.80
CA THR A 34 2.26 -6.77 -3.39
C THR A 34 3.51 -6.98 -2.57
N LEU A 35 4.19 -5.90 -2.17
CA LEU A 35 5.40 -5.96 -1.35
C LEU A 35 5.11 -6.59 0.01
N ALA A 36 4.03 -6.18 0.68
CA ALA A 36 3.61 -6.72 1.98
C ALA A 36 3.34 -8.23 1.91
N ARG A 37 2.56 -8.69 0.93
CA ARG A 37 2.29 -10.12 0.75
C ARG A 37 3.54 -10.92 0.44
N ASN A 38 4.44 -10.39 -0.38
CA ASN A 38 5.69 -11.06 -0.70
C ASN A 38 6.62 -11.12 0.53
N ALA A 39 6.73 -10.06 1.31
CA ALA A 39 7.53 -10.04 2.54
C ALA A 39 7.03 -11.09 3.55
N LEU A 40 5.72 -11.15 3.79
CA LEU A 40 5.13 -12.15 4.69
C LEU A 40 5.29 -13.59 4.15
N ARG A 41 5.21 -13.79 2.83
CA ARG A 41 5.45 -15.11 2.22
C ARG A 41 6.91 -15.56 2.39
N GLU A 42 7.87 -14.66 2.21
CA GLU A 42 9.28 -14.99 2.44
C GLU A 42 9.56 -15.24 3.93
N ALA A 43 8.93 -14.48 4.85
CA ALA A 43 9.01 -14.74 6.28
C ALA A 43 8.42 -16.12 6.65
N GLU A 44 7.26 -16.48 6.09
CA GLU A 44 6.65 -17.81 6.29
C GLU A 44 7.60 -18.93 5.83
N ARG A 45 8.16 -18.82 4.61
CA ARG A 45 9.11 -19.81 4.08
C ARG A 45 10.37 -19.93 4.93
N PHE A 46 10.87 -18.80 5.42
CA PHE A 46 12.07 -18.77 6.24
C PHE A 46 11.83 -19.44 7.59
N LEU A 47 10.70 -19.17 8.25
CA LEU A 47 10.34 -19.79 9.52
C LEU A 47 9.98 -21.27 9.37
N ALA A 48 9.36 -21.70 8.27
CA ALA A 48 9.00 -23.09 8.04
C ALA A 48 10.18 -24.06 7.91
N ASN A 49 11.39 -23.54 7.74
CA ASN A 49 12.63 -24.33 7.73
C ASN A 49 13.43 -24.17 9.03
N SER A 50 12.79 -23.80 10.14
CA SER A 50 13.44 -23.63 11.45
C SER A 50 13.53 -24.96 12.20
N THR A 51 14.40 -25.00 13.20
CA THR A 51 14.46 -26.05 14.23
C THR A 51 14.30 -25.38 15.59
N GLU A 52 14.06 -26.16 16.66
CA GLU A 52 13.96 -25.62 18.01
C GLU A 52 15.16 -24.77 18.40
N GLU A 53 16.36 -25.17 17.96
CA GLU A 53 17.63 -24.49 18.27
C GLU A 53 17.76 -23.13 17.58
N ASN A 54 17.20 -22.95 16.35
CA ASN A 54 17.41 -21.76 15.53
C ASN A 54 16.18 -20.87 15.36
N ILE A 55 15.03 -21.24 15.93
CA ILE A 55 13.78 -20.49 15.73
C ILE A 55 13.86 -19.06 16.28
N ARG A 56 14.45 -18.84 17.44
CA ARG A 56 14.57 -17.50 18.04
C ARG A 56 15.38 -16.54 17.18
N PRO A 57 16.65 -16.87 16.79
CA PRO A 57 17.39 -16.03 15.87
C PRO A 57 16.65 -15.75 14.55
N ARG A 58 15.91 -16.71 14.03
CA ARG A 58 15.12 -16.52 12.80
C ARG A 58 13.94 -15.58 12.98
N ILE A 59 13.25 -15.65 14.11
CA ILE A 59 12.18 -14.70 14.45
C ILE A 59 12.74 -13.28 14.53
N GLU A 60 13.87 -13.07 15.20
CA GLU A 60 14.54 -11.77 15.27
C GLU A 60 14.90 -11.25 13.88
N GLN A 61 15.48 -12.10 13.03
CA GLN A 61 15.78 -11.75 11.63
C GLN A 61 14.53 -11.39 10.83
N VAL A 62 13.40 -12.05 11.06
CA VAL A 62 12.11 -11.71 10.40
C VAL A 62 11.62 -10.34 10.84
N VAL A 63 11.61 -10.06 12.15
CA VAL A 63 11.20 -8.77 12.69
C VAL A 63 12.08 -7.65 12.14
N GLU A 64 13.39 -7.75 12.30
CA GLU A 64 14.35 -6.75 11.82
C GLU A 64 14.29 -6.56 10.29
N GLY A 65 14.17 -7.65 9.54
CA GLY A 65 14.12 -7.61 8.09
C GLY A 65 12.87 -6.89 7.57
N ILE A 66 11.71 -7.14 8.17
CA ILE A 66 10.45 -6.49 7.79
C ILE A 66 10.43 -5.03 8.26
N GLU A 67 10.95 -4.71 9.46
CA GLU A 67 11.11 -3.32 9.92
C GLU A 67 12.04 -2.53 8.99
N ARG A 68 13.14 -3.11 8.55
CA ARG A 68 14.06 -2.50 7.58
C ARG A 68 13.37 -2.24 6.24
N LEU A 69 12.63 -3.23 5.72
CA LEU A 69 11.85 -3.06 4.49
C LEU A 69 10.86 -1.90 4.60
N ALA A 70 10.13 -1.81 5.72
CA ALA A 70 9.19 -0.73 5.98
C ALA A 70 9.90 0.64 6.08
N HIS A 71 11.08 0.69 6.70
CA HIS A 71 11.90 1.89 6.79
C HIS A 71 12.44 2.35 5.42
N GLU A 72 12.87 1.42 4.56
CA GLU A 72 13.37 1.74 3.22
C GLU A 72 12.24 2.12 2.23
N GLN A 73 10.99 1.75 2.54
CA GLN A 73 9.78 2.06 1.77
C GLN A 73 8.84 2.99 2.56
N ARG A 74 9.36 4.12 3.06
CA ARG A 74 8.66 5.05 3.98
C ARG A 74 7.32 5.58 3.48
N ALA A 75 7.16 5.71 2.16
CA ALA A 75 5.91 6.14 1.56
C ALA A 75 4.78 5.11 1.70
N MET A 76 5.10 3.86 2.04
CA MET A 76 4.14 2.75 2.04
C MET A 76 3.66 2.40 3.46
N GLY A 77 2.65 3.11 3.96
CA GLY A 77 2.07 2.90 5.30
C GLY A 77 1.61 1.47 5.58
N LEU A 78 1.24 0.70 4.54
CA LEU A 78 0.91 -0.71 4.71
C LEU A 78 2.10 -1.55 5.20
N LEU A 79 3.31 -1.30 4.68
CA LEU A 79 4.51 -2.01 5.13
C LEU A 79 4.83 -1.67 6.59
N GLN A 80 4.63 -0.42 7.00
CA GLN A 80 4.77 0.00 8.40
C GLN A 80 3.75 -0.73 9.29
N GLY A 81 2.48 -0.80 8.86
CA GLY A 81 1.44 -1.55 9.59
C GLY A 81 1.72 -3.04 9.70
N VAL A 82 2.26 -3.63 8.64
CA VAL A 82 2.70 -5.04 8.66
C VAL A 82 3.89 -5.23 9.59
N ALA A 83 4.89 -4.34 9.58
CA ALA A 83 6.03 -4.40 10.48
C ALA A 83 5.60 -4.31 11.96
N GLU A 84 4.71 -3.37 12.29
CA GLU A 84 4.13 -3.26 13.64
C GLU A 84 3.36 -4.52 14.03
N GLY A 85 2.57 -5.10 13.10
CA GLY A 85 1.86 -6.35 13.33
C GLY A 85 2.80 -7.52 13.59
N VAL A 86 3.84 -7.68 12.77
CA VAL A 86 4.87 -8.71 12.95
C VAL A 86 5.58 -8.54 14.29
N LYS A 87 5.99 -7.34 14.64
CA LYS A 87 6.61 -7.05 15.93
C LYS A 87 5.70 -7.38 17.11
N ARG A 88 4.45 -6.95 17.06
CA ARG A 88 3.46 -7.22 18.13
C ARG A 88 3.21 -8.72 18.32
N GLU A 89 3.08 -9.46 17.23
CA GLU A 89 2.77 -10.89 17.27
C GLU A 89 3.99 -11.76 17.64
N LEU A 90 5.19 -11.38 17.20
CA LEU A 90 6.40 -12.17 17.36
C LEU A 90 7.29 -11.71 18.53
N ALA A 91 7.32 -10.41 18.88
CA ALA A 91 8.18 -9.85 19.92
C ALA A 91 7.41 -9.38 21.17
N GLY A 92 6.16 -9.81 21.38
CA GLY A 92 5.31 -9.38 22.49
C GLY A 92 5.90 -9.72 23.86
N ARG A 93 5.80 -8.78 24.82
CA ARG A 93 6.33 -8.91 26.19
C ARG A 93 5.79 -10.17 26.90
N GLY A 94 6.68 -10.98 27.46
CA GLY A 94 6.35 -12.11 28.35
C GLY A 94 6.00 -13.43 27.66
N ARG A 95 6.01 -13.50 26.33
CA ARG A 95 5.88 -14.78 25.62
C ARG A 95 7.26 -15.37 25.39
N THR A 96 7.48 -16.56 25.92
CA THR A 96 8.61 -17.39 25.50
C THR A 96 8.42 -17.68 24.01
N LEU A 97 9.31 -17.15 23.17
CA LEU A 97 9.32 -17.32 21.71
C LEU A 97 9.62 -18.77 21.26
N ALA A 98 9.29 -19.74 22.09
CA ALA A 98 9.78 -21.11 22.00
C ALA A 98 8.96 -21.99 21.04
N ASP A 99 8.03 -21.41 20.27
CA ASP A 99 7.11 -22.23 19.48
C ASP A 99 7.12 -21.80 18.00
N GLU A 100 7.80 -22.60 17.16
CA GLU A 100 7.83 -22.47 15.70
C GLU A 100 6.39 -22.41 15.14
N GLY A 101 5.49 -23.23 15.63
CA GLY A 101 4.10 -23.28 15.22
C GLY A 101 3.39 -21.94 15.44
N ARG A 102 3.65 -21.26 16.57
CA ARG A 102 3.06 -19.95 16.86
C ARG A 102 3.56 -18.85 15.94
N ALA A 103 4.86 -18.82 15.66
CA ALA A 103 5.43 -17.82 14.75
C ALA A 103 4.87 -17.97 13.33
N LEU A 104 4.78 -19.19 12.83
CA LEU A 104 4.16 -19.49 11.54
C LEU A 104 2.68 -19.12 11.50
N VAL A 105 1.92 -19.46 12.56
CA VAL A 105 0.51 -19.10 12.68
C VAL A 105 0.35 -17.57 12.66
N ALA A 106 1.18 -16.82 13.38
CA ALA A 106 1.14 -15.36 13.41
C ALA A 106 1.39 -14.75 12.02
N ILE A 107 2.42 -15.20 11.30
CA ILE A 107 2.69 -14.71 9.94
C ILE A 107 1.57 -15.07 8.96
N ARG A 108 1.04 -16.28 9.03
CA ARG A 108 -0.12 -16.72 8.22
C ARG A 108 -1.37 -15.90 8.53
N SER A 109 -1.62 -15.62 9.81
CA SER A 109 -2.75 -14.79 10.24
C SER A 109 -2.65 -13.36 9.69
N LEU A 110 -1.47 -12.73 9.77
CA LEU A 110 -1.25 -11.40 9.19
C LEU A 110 -1.47 -11.39 7.67
N ARG A 111 -1.03 -12.44 6.96
CA ARG A 111 -1.29 -12.58 5.53
C ARG A 111 -2.77 -12.76 5.23
N ALA A 112 -3.47 -13.59 6.00
CA ALA A 112 -4.90 -13.79 5.87
C ALA A 112 -5.68 -12.48 6.11
N VAL A 113 -5.30 -11.68 7.10
CA VAL A 113 -5.89 -10.34 7.34
C VAL A 113 -5.78 -9.44 6.12
N LEU A 114 -4.62 -9.43 5.43
CA LEU A 114 -4.46 -8.65 4.20
C LEU A 114 -5.35 -9.15 3.06
N GLU A 115 -5.44 -10.46 2.87
CA GLU A 115 -6.22 -11.08 1.79
C GLU A 115 -7.74 -10.93 2.05
N GLN A 116 -8.20 -11.24 3.24
CA GLN A 116 -9.60 -11.10 3.67
C GLN A 116 -10.03 -9.65 3.71
N GLY A 117 -9.13 -8.75 4.15
CA GLY A 117 -9.39 -7.31 4.18
C GLY A 117 -9.71 -6.77 2.79
N VAL A 118 -8.93 -7.14 1.77
CA VAL A 118 -9.20 -6.74 0.38
C VAL A 118 -10.54 -7.30 -0.11
N GLY A 119 -10.87 -8.55 0.22
CA GLY A 119 -12.15 -9.17 -0.11
C GLY A 119 -13.34 -8.44 0.54
N SER A 120 -13.24 -8.19 1.85
CA SER A 120 -14.26 -7.46 2.62
C SER A 120 -14.47 -6.03 2.08
N MET A 121 -13.37 -5.30 1.84
CA MET A 121 -13.42 -3.97 1.24
C MET A 121 -14.13 -3.99 -0.12
N SER A 122 -13.81 -4.96 -0.98
CA SER A 122 -14.42 -5.07 -2.31
C SER A 122 -15.92 -5.31 -2.24
N ALA A 123 -16.39 -6.15 -1.33
CA ALA A 123 -17.81 -6.39 -1.10
C ALA A 123 -18.53 -5.13 -0.58
N ARG A 124 -17.92 -4.42 0.36
CA ARG A 124 -18.46 -3.19 0.95
C ARG A 124 -18.45 -1.98 0.02
N ALA A 125 -17.68 -2.04 -1.08
CA ALA A 125 -17.67 -1.01 -2.12
C ALA A 125 -18.92 -1.00 -3.00
N LEU A 126 -19.65 -2.11 -3.08
CA LEU A 126 -20.75 -2.27 -4.05
C LEU A 126 -21.86 -1.21 -3.97
N PRO A 127 -22.27 -0.73 -2.78
CA PRO A 127 -23.27 0.35 -2.70
C PRO A 127 -22.81 1.68 -3.32
N LEU A 128 -21.52 1.89 -3.50
CA LEU A 128 -20.97 3.10 -4.13
C LEU A 128 -21.15 3.10 -5.65
N PHE A 129 -21.40 1.95 -6.26
CA PHE A 129 -21.56 1.80 -7.70
C PHE A 129 -23.03 1.88 -8.09
N PRO A 130 -23.47 2.88 -8.87
CA PRO A 130 -24.76 2.82 -9.53
C PRO A 130 -24.86 1.63 -10.50
N ALA A 131 -26.04 1.34 -11.01
CA ALA A 131 -26.20 0.27 -11.99
C ALA A 131 -25.44 0.60 -13.29
N LYS A 132 -24.63 -0.37 -13.78
CA LYS A 132 -23.82 -0.20 -15.00
C LYS A 132 -22.88 1.02 -14.92
N ALA A 133 -22.25 1.24 -13.77
CA ALA A 133 -21.37 2.37 -13.53
C ALA A 133 -20.18 2.43 -14.50
N VAL A 134 -19.79 3.63 -14.86
CA VAL A 134 -18.51 3.97 -15.46
C VAL A 134 -17.58 4.44 -14.34
N ALA A 135 -16.59 3.64 -14.01
CA ALA A 135 -15.61 3.98 -12.97
C ALA A 135 -14.36 4.64 -13.58
N LEU A 136 -13.86 5.67 -12.92
CA LEU A 136 -12.62 6.34 -13.27
C LEU A 136 -11.55 5.99 -12.21
N THR A 137 -10.34 5.73 -12.66
CA THR A 137 -9.20 5.47 -11.78
C THR A 137 -7.89 5.88 -12.42
N MET A 138 -6.81 5.74 -11.65
CA MET A 138 -5.44 5.95 -12.11
C MET A 138 -4.48 4.98 -11.41
N SER A 139 -3.24 4.91 -11.91
CA SER A 139 -2.18 4.05 -11.38
C SER A 139 -2.54 2.54 -11.38
N ASP A 140 -1.76 1.68 -10.74
CA ASP A 140 -2.02 0.23 -10.63
C ASP A 140 -2.17 -0.18 -9.16
N SER A 141 -3.32 0.14 -8.57
CA SER A 141 -3.67 -0.29 -7.22
C SER A 141 -4.30 -1.67 -7.23
N SER A 142 -3.73 -2.61 -6.46
CA SER A 142 -4.30 -3.94 -6.28
C SER A 142 -5.65 -3.92 -5.55
N GLU A 143 -5.87 -2.95 -4.69
CA GLU A 143 -7.11 -2.75 -3.94
C GLU A 143 -8.22 -2.24 -4.86
N VAL A 144 -7.92 -1.21 -5.67
CA VAL A 144 -8.85 -0.71 -6.70
C VAL A 144 -9.21 -1.82 -7.69
N LEU A 145 -8.22 -2.57 -8.17
CA LEU A 145 -8.46 -3.70 -9.08
C LEU A 145 -9.41 -4.74 -8.47
N ALA A 146 -9.25 -5.06 -7.19
CA ALA A 146 -10.12 -6.02 -6.50
C ALA A 146 -11.56 -5.50 -6.39
N VAL A 147 -11.74 -4.22 -6.05
CA VAL A 147 -13.05 -3.54 -6.01
C VAL A 147 -13.73 -3.57 -7.39
N LEU A 148 -13.00 -3.21 -8.46
CA LEU A 148 -13.54 -3.20 -9.82
C LEU A 148 -13.92 -4.60 -10.30
N ARG A 149 -13.14 -5.64 -9.96
CA ARG A 149 -13.46 -7.04 -10.25
C ARG A 149 -14.75 -7.48 -9.55
N GLU A 150 -14.91 -7.15 -8.27
CA GLU A 150 -16.12 -7.48 -7.53
C GLU A 150 -17.34 -6.74 -8.10
N ALA A 151 -17.22 -5.43 -8.41
CA ALA A 151 -18.27 -4.66 -9.04
C ALA A 151 -18.69 -5.24 -10.42
N ARG A 152 -17.72 -5.74 -11.21
CA ARG A 152 -17.99 -6.46 -12.47
C ARG A 152 -18.70 -7.77 -12.21
N ARG A 153 -18.25 -8.58 -11.27
CA ARG A 153 -18.86 -9.86 -10.88
C ARG A 153 -20.32 -9.68 -10.47
N ARG A 154 -20.62 -8.59 -9.78
CA ARG A 154 -21.97 -8.21 -9.34
C ARG A 154 -22.76 -7.43 -10.37
N ARG A 155 -22.28 -7.33 -11.62
CA ARG A 155 -22.94 -6.64 -12.74
C ARG A 155 -23.24 -5.15 -12.46
N ARG A 156 -22.46 -4.52 -11.59
CA ARG A 156 -22.57 -3.08 -11.26
C ARG A 156 -21.67 -2.23 -12.15
N LEU A 157 -20.65 -2.78 -12.79
CA LEU A 157 -19.65 -2.08 -13.58
C LEU A 157 -19.88 -2.30 -15.08
N ALA A 158 -20.02 -1.22 -15.87
CA ALA A 158 -20.08 -1.26 -17.31
C ALA A 158 -18.65 -1.24 -17.90
N ARG A 159 -17.86 -0.21 -17.56
CA ARG A 159 -16.50 -0.04 -18.05
C ARG A 159 -15.65 0.76 -17.06
N VAL A 160 -14.35 0.80 -17.30
CA VAL A 160 -13.37 1.56 -16.52
C VAL A 160 -12.61 2.50 -17.44
N ILE A 161 -12.49 3.75 -17.04
CA ILE A 161 -11.55 4.70 -17.60
C ILE A 161 -10.34 4.74 -16.67
N VAL A 162 -9.14 4.60 -17.22
CA VAL A 162 -7.89 4.61 -16.44
C VAL A 162 -6.99 5.71 -17.01
N LEU A 163 -6.58 6.66 -16.19
CA LEU A 163 -5.57 7.63 -16.58
C LEU A 163 -4.20 6.96 -16.62
N GLU A 164 -3.33 7.42 -17.54
CA GLU A 164 -2.00 6.81 -17.75
C GLU A 164 -1.11 6.84 -16.52
N SER A 165 -1.23 7.88 -15.70
CA SER A 165 -0.44 8.09 -14.47
C SER A 165 1.04 8.29 -14.74
N LEU A 166 1.36 9.25 -15.60
CA LEU A 166 2.74 9.67 -15.83
C LEU A 166 3.30 10.40 -14.58
N PRO A 167 4.61 10.30 -14.32
CA PRO A 167 5.66 9.73 -15.19
C PRO A 167 5.79 8.21 -15.17
N GLY A 168 5.17 7.48 -14.25
CA GLY A 168 5.32 6.03 -14.11
C GLY A 168 4.58 5.20 -15.16
N GLY A 169 3.43 5.69 -15.66
CA GLY A 169 2.62 5.01 -16.67
C GLY A 169 1.92 3.73 -16.20
N GLU A 170 1.74 3.57 -14.88
CA GLU A 170 1.17 2.36 -14.26
C GLU A 170 -0.28 2.11 -14.67
N GLY A 171 -1.02 3.16 -15.08
CA GLY A 171 -2.38 3.03 -15.60
C GLY A 171 -2.48 2.08 -16.79
N ARG A 172 -1.46 2.04 -17.66
CA ARG A 172 -1.38 1.09 -18.78
C ARG A 172 -1.31 -0.37 -18.28
N THR A 173 -0.64 -0.61 -17.17
CA THR A 173 -0.57 -1.93 -16.54
C THR A 173 -1.92 -2.33 -15.97
N LEU A 174 -2.59 -1.42 -15.28
CA LEU A 174 -3.94 -1.66 -14.76
C LEU A 174 -4.93 -2.00 -15.89
N VAL A 175 -4.91 -1.26 -17.00
CA VAL A 175 -5.77 -1.55 -18.18
C VAL A 175 -5.54 -2.98 -18.68
N ARG A 176 -4.28 -3.43 -18.82
CA ARG A 176 -4.00 -4.82 -19.22
C ARG A 176 -4.59 -5.81 -18.23
N ARG A 177 -4.41 -5.60 -16.94
CA ARG A 177 -4.94 -6.48 -15.87
C ARG A 177 -6.47 -6.52 -15.83
N LEU A 178 -7.14 -5.40 -16.11
CA LEU A 178 -8.60 -5.31 -16.20
C LEU A 178 -9.10 -6.09 -17.42
N ARG A 179 -8.52 -5.85 -18.59
CA ARG A 179 -8.90 -6.53 -19.84
C ARG A 179 -8.69 -8.04 -19.79
N THR A 180 -7.57 -8.48 -19.24
CA THR A 180 -7.33 -9.93 -19.01
C THR A 180 -8.39 -10.53 -18.06
N GLY A 181 -8.93 -9.74 -17.13
CA GLY A 181 -10.04 -10.13 -16.25
C GLY A 181 -11.44 -9.96 -16.87
N GLY A 182 -11.57 -9.71 -18.19
CA GLY A 182 -12.86 -9.54 -18.86
C GLY A 182 -13.61 -8.24 -18.54
N ILE A 183 -12.87 -7.21 -18.08
CA ILE A 183 -13.43 -5.88 -17.77
C ILE A 183 -13.10 -4.94 -18.93
N SER A 184 -14.12 -4.30 -19.51
CA SER A 184 -13.91 -3.25 -20.49
C SER A 184 -13.18 -2.08 -19.86
N ALA A 185 -12.01 -1.73 -20.38
CA ALA A 185 -11.17 -0.66 -19.84
C ALA A 185 -10.50 0.14 -20.96
N THR A 186 -10.45 1.45 -20.80
CA THR A 186 -9.80 2.39 -21.73
C THR A 186 -8.70 3.14 -20.99
N CYS A 187 -7.51 3.22 -21.57
CA CYS A 187 -6.45 4.10 -21.09
C CYS A 187 -6.63 5.48 -21.71
N MET A 188 -6.57 6.53 -20.90
CA MET A 188 -6.60 7.91 -21.37
C MET A 188 -5.36 8.66 -20.88
N PRO A 189 -4.74 9.52 -21.70
CA PRO A 189 -3.71 10.44 -21.25
C PRO A 189 -4.17 11.29 -20.06
N ASP A 190 -3.27 11.58 -19.13
CA ASP A 190 -3.58 12.39 -17.93
C ASP A 190 -4.10 13.79 -18.29
N ALA A 191 -3.64 14.38 -19.42
CA ALA A 191 -4.13 15.65 -19.94
C ALA A 191 -5.64 15.64 -20.29
N LEU A 192 -6.24 14.47 -20.49
CA LEU A 192 -7.66 14.30 -20.77
C LEU A 192 -8.50 14.01 -19.50
N ALA A 193 -7.94 14.23 -18.30
CA ALA A 193 -8.63 13.96 -17.03
C ALA A 193 -10.00 14.65 -16.95
N SER A 194 -10.16 15.89 -17.45
CA SER A 194 -11.45 16.59 -17.46
C SER A 194 -12.50 15.87 -18.31
N ALA A 195 -12.11 15.36 -19.48
CA ALA A 195 -12.98 14.56 -20.34
C ALA A 195 -13.30 13.19 -19.73
N ALA A 196 -12.36 12.60 -19.03
CA ALA A 196 -12.54 11.33 -18.30
C ALA A 196 -13.55 11.49 -17.15
N VAL A 197 -13.43 12.54 -16.34
CA VAL A 197 -14.35 12.87 -15.25
C VAL A 197 -15.77 13.12 -15.78
N GLY A 198 -15.90 13.80 -16.92
CA GLY A 198 -17.21 14.05 -17.55
C GLY A 198 -17.97 12.79 -18.02
N GLN A 199 -17.29 11.63 -18.06
CA GLN A 199 -17.88 10.35 -18.45
C GLN A 199 -18.04 9.38 -17.26
N ALA A 200 -17.59 9.74 -16.07
CA ALA A 200 -17.53 8.87 -14.92
C ALA A 200 -18.69 9.10 -13.95
N ASP A 201 -19.21 8.01 -13.39
CA ASP A 201 -20.19 8.05 -12.30
C ASP A 201 -19.49 8.13 -10.93
N LEU A 202 -18.26 7.65 -10.84
CA LEU A 202 -17.43 7.71 -9.64
C LEU A 202 -15.96 7.58 -10.00
N ALA A 203 -15.10 8.12 -9.13
CA ALA A 203 -13.66 7.90 -9.19
C ALA A 203 -13.16 7.13 -7.96
N LEU A 204 -12.22 6.21 -8.16
CA LEU A 204 -11.57 5.39 -7.13
C LEU A 204 -10.08 5.48 -7.29
N VAL A 205 -9.34 5.81 -6.22
CA VAL A 205 -7.88 5.78 -6.22
C VAL A 205 -7.36 4.98 -5.04
N GLY A 206 -6.17 4.37 -5.18
CA GLY A 206 -5.49 3.72 -4.07
C GLY A 206 -4.76 4.74 -3.19
N ALA A 207 -4.50 4.37 -1.93
CA ALA A 207 -3.62 5.10 -1.04
C ALA A 207 -2.34 4.32 -0.78
N ASP A 208 -1.22 5.01 -0.61
CA ASP A 208 0.03 4.44 -0.10
C ASP A 208 0.12 4.59 1.41
N THR A 209 -0.27 5.74 1.95
CA THR A 209 -0.44 5.99 3.39
C THR A 209 -1.69 6.84 3.60
N ILE A 210 -2.41 6.59 4.68
CA ILE A 210 -3.55 7.38 5.13
C ILE A 210 -3.21 7.83 6.56
N TRP A 211 -3.31 9.13 6.85
CA TRP A 211 -3.12 9.63 8.21
C TRP A 211 -4.45 9.78 8.94
N SER A 212 -4.38 9.74 10.26
CA SER A 212 -5.57 9.82 11.13
C SER A 212 -6.37 11.12 10.99
N ASP A 213 -5.76 12.18 10.46
CA ASP A 213 -6.43 13.44 10.14
C ASP A 213 -7.15 13.42 8.80
N GLY A 214 -7.01 12.34 8.04
CA GLY A 214 -7.61 12.17 6.71
C GLY A 214 -6.72 12.57 5.54
N THR A 215 -5.53 13.12 5.78
CA THR A 215 -4.56 13.35 4.70
C THR A 215 -4.10 12.02 4.11
N VAL A 216 -3.94 11.96 2.79
CA VAL A 216 -3.52 10.75 2.07
C VAL A 216 -2.26 11.01 1.27
N LEU A 217 -1.32 10.07 1.30
CA LEU A 217 -0.25 9.97 0.31
C LEU A 217 -0.69 9.01 -0.78
N THR A 218 -0.65 9.46 -2.00
CA THR A 218 -1.08 8.68 -3.17
C THR A 218 -0.25 9.03 -4.40
N LYS A 219 -0.49 8.36 -5.51
CA LYS A 219 0.19 8.60 -6.79
C LYS A 219 -0.07 10.03 -7.30
N VAL A 220 1.00 10.67 -7.80
CA VAL A 220 0.92 11.99 -8.46
C VAL A 220 -0.13 11.99 -9.58
N GLY A 221 -0.93 13.06 -9.65
CA GLY A 221 -2.08 13.20 -10.55
C GLY A 221 -3.44 12.96 -9.86
N ALA A 222 -3.45 12.42 -8.64
CA ALA A 222 -4.68 12.21 -7.87
C ALA A 222 -5.28 13.53 -7.34
N HIS A 223 -4.44 14.49 -6.95
CA HIS A 223 -4.89 15.79 -6.48
C HIS A 223 -5.64 16.58 -7.57
N PRO A 224 -5.09 16.82 -8.76
CA PRO A 224 -5.82 17.47 -9.84
C PRO A 224 -7.06 16.67 -10.27
N LEU A 225 -7.01 15.34 -10.24
CA LEU A 225 -8.18 14.50 -10.51
C LEU A 225 -9.29 14.73 -9.47
N ALA A 226 -8.96 14.80 -8.18
CA ALA A 226 -9.91 15.06 -7.11
C ALA A 226 -10.56 16.47 -7.24
N LEU A 227 -9.77 17.49 -7.60
CA LEU A 227 -10.30 18.83 -7.90
C LEU A 227 -11.30 18.82 -9.06
N LEU A 228 -11.00 18.12 -10.14
CA LEU A 228 -11.90 17.96 -11.28
C LEU A 228 -13.18 17.21 -10.88
N CYS A 229 -13.06 16.15 -10.08
CA CYS A 229 -14.19 15.41 -9.56
C CYS A 229 -15.09 16.30 -8.66
N ALA A 230 -14.48 17.08 -7.75
CA ALA A 230 -15.22 18.02 -6.91
C ALA A 230 -15.96 19.07 -7.73
N TYR A 231 -15.29 19.67 -8.72
CA TYR A 231 -15.91 20.64 -9.64
C TYR A 231 -17.09 20.06 -10.42
N ARG A 232 -16.97 18.82 -10.90
CA ARG A 232 -18.01 18.11 -11.65
C ARG A 232 -19.03 17.38 -10.79
N LYS A 233 -18.88 17.41 -9.45
CA LYS A 233 -19.70 16.67 -8.48
C LYS A 233 -19.70 15.15 -8.70
N VAL A 234 -18.59 14.62 -9.22
CA VAL A 234 -18.36 13.18 -9.33
C VAL A 234 -17.78 12.67 -8.01
N PRO A 235 -18.39 11.66 -7.36
CA PRO A 235 -17.86 11.12 -6.12
C PRO A 235 -16.43 10.60 -6.30
N PHE A 236 -15.52 11.02 -5.40
CA PHE A 236 -14.12 10.63 -5.40
C PHE A 236 -13.78 9.87 -4.11
N TYR A 237 -13.43 8.61 -4.23
CA TYR A 237 -13.16 7.72 -3.11
C TYR A 237 -11.70 7.28 -3.08
N VAL A 238 -11.14 7.24 -1.88
CA VAL A 238 -9.80 6.66 -1.63
C VAL A 238 -9.96 5.27 -1.05
N THR A 239 -9.29 4.28 -1.62
CA THR A 239 -9.30 2.90 -1.14
C THR A 239 -8.01 2.60 -0.38
N GLY A 240 -8.13 1.95 0.77
CA GLY A 240 -6.99 1.50 1.55
C GLY A 240 -7.40 0.68 2.76
N LEU A 241 -6.66 -0.40 3.03
CA LEU A 241 -6.85 -1.17 4.26
C LEU A 241 -6.56 -0.31 5.48
N SER A 242 -7.24 -0.56 6.61
CA SER A 242 -7.00 0.16 7.87
C SER A 242 -5.54 0.07 8.34
N LEU A 243 -4.84 -0.99 7.97
CA LEU A 243 -3.38 -1.13 8.18
C LEU A 243 -2.53 -0.04 7.52
N LYS A 244 -3.07 0.73 6.56
CA LYS A 244 -2.40 1.91 5.97
C LYS A 244 -2.58 3.17 6.80
N VAL A 245 -3.50 3.16 7.77
CA VAL A 245 -3.77 4.33 8.61
C VAL A 245 -2.67 4.48 9.64
N ARG A 246 -2.04 5.67 9.64
CA ARG A 246 -0.96 6.02 10.55
C ARG A 246 -1.39 7.17 11.45
N PRO A 247 -0.93 7.20 12.73
CA PRO A 247 -1.07 8.39 13.53
C PRO A 247 -0.40 9.54 12.79
N HIS A 248 -1.01 10.71 12.84
CA HIS A 248 -0.45 11.86 12.15
C HIS A 248 0.86 12.27 12.86
N PRO A 249 2.02 12.25 12.21
CA PRO A 249 3.30 12.51 12.86
C PRO A 249 3.51 13.99 13.18
N LEU A 250 2.55 14.88 12.89
CA LEU A 250 2.86 16.28 12.68
C LEU A 250 2.06 17.20 13.58
N SER A 251 2.76 18.25 14.02
CA SER A 251 2.17 19.39 14.69
C SER A 251 1.00 19.96 13.88
N ARG A 252 0.07 20.61 14.55
CA ARG A 252 -1.04 21.35 13.91
C ARG A 252 -0.53 22.52 13.05
N GLU A 253 0.78 22.78 13.08
CA GLU A 253 1.42 23.88 12.40
C GLU A 253 1.70 23.52 10.91
N PRO A 254 1.09 24.25 9.93
CA PRO A 254 1.14 23.87 8.50
C PRO A 254 2.55 23.76 7.89
N ARG A 255 3.49 24.62 8.34
CA ARG A 255 4.86 24.63 7.81
C ARG A 255 5.68 23.43 8.27
N ALA A 256 5.56 23.06 9.57
CA ALA A 256 6.21 21.88 10.12
C ALA A 256 5.64 20.60 9.47
N ARG A 257 4.34 20.59 9.25
CA ARG A 257 3.64 19.53 8.52
C ARG A 257 4.22 19.35 7.11
N ARG A 258 4.32 20.42 6.33
CA ARG A 258 4.85 20.38 4.96
C ARG A 258 6.30 19.87 4.92
N LYS A 259 7.16 20.36 5.81
CA LYS A 259 8.57 19.94 5.88
C LYS A 259 8.74 18.45 6.17
N ALA A 260 7.96 17.89 7.10
CA ALA A 260 8.03 16.47 7.41
C ALA A 260 7.46 15.60 6.27
N LEU A 261 6.44 16.10 5.55
CA LEU A 261 5.89 15.48 4.36
C LEU A 261 6.88 15.51 3.18
N ASP A 262 7.60 16.60 2.99
CA ASP A 262 8.69 16.69 2.01
C ASP A 262 9.80 15.66 2.28
N GLY A 263 10.09 15.36 3.56
CA GLY A 263 11.01 14.31 3.94
C GLY A 263 10.55 12.89 3.52
N VAL A 264 9.24 12.62 3.54
CA VAL A 264 8.67 11.36 3.04
C VAL A 264 8.73 11.27 1.52
N LEU A 265 8.56 12.41 0.82
CA LEU A 265 8.61 12.50 -0.63
C LEU A 265 10.04 12.46 -1.19
N ALA A 266 11.02 12.96 -0.43
CA ALA A 266 12.42 13.02 -0.85
C ALA A 266 13.05 11.64 -1.12
N ASP A 267 12.50 10.56 -0.55
CA ASP A 267 12.94 9.19 -0.81
C ASP A 267 12.47 8.63 -2.17
N GLY A 268 11.58 9.33 -2.87
CA GLY A 268 11.14 8.98 -4.22
C GLY A 268 12.18 9.38 -5.25
N ARG A 269 13.21 8.55 -5.48
CA ARG A 269 14.16 8.73 -6.59
C ARG A 269 13.43 8.55 -7.91
N GLY A 270 12.83 9.63 -8.38
CA GLY A 270 12.19 9.70 -9.67
C GLY A 270 13.16 10.00 -10.78
N THR A 271 12.87 9.49 -11.93
CA THR A 271 13.53 9.77 -13.19
C THR A 271 12.98 11.05 -13.80
N GLY A 272 13.80 12.08 -13.92
CA GLY A 272 13.51 13.31 -14.68
C GLY A 272 12.51 14.26 -14.00
N SER A 273 12.78 15.57 -14.03
CA SER A 273 11.97 16.64 -13.43
C SER A 273 11.41 16.33 -12.03
N ASP A 274 12.21 16.55 -11.01
CA ASP A 274 11.90 16.49 -9.56
C ASP A 274 11.46 15.15 -8.96
N GLY A 275 11.36 14.08 -9.74
CA GLY A 275 11.22 12.71 -9.27
C GLY A 275 10.02 12.36 -8.39
N LYS A 276 9.05 13.24 -8.27
CA LYS A 276 7.90 13.04 -7.39
C LYS A 276 6.92 12.05 -8.00
N LEU A 277 6.89 10.84 -7.44
CA LEU A 277 5.91 9.81 -7.80
C LEU A 277 4.65 9.88 -6.95
N PHE A 278 4.70 10.58 -5.83
CA PHE A 278 3.60 10.67 -4.86
C PHE A 278 3.29 12.13 -4.54
N GLU A 279 2.06 12.37 -4.14
CA GLU A 279 1.57 13.66 -3.69
C GLU A 279 0.58 13.50 -2.55
N PHE A 280 0.28 14.62 -1.88
CA PHE A 280 -0.70 14.66 -0.80
C PHE A 280 -2.06 15.06 -1.33
N LEU A 281 -3.07 14.40 -0.75
CA LEU A 281 -4.48 14.69 -1.01
C LEU A 281 -5.13 15.06 0.33
N GLU A 282 -5.73 16.23 0.37
CA GLU A 282 -6.43 16.74 1.53
C GLU A 282 -7.81 16.08 1.67
N PRO A 283 -8.30 15.87 2.92
CA PRO A 283 -9.56 15.20 3.17
C PRO A 283 -10.78 15.88 2.52
N ASP A 284 -10.76 17.21 2.39
CA ASP A 284 -11.87 17.99 1.84
C ASP A 284 -12.12 17.77 0.34
N LEU A 285 -11.13 17.22 -0.37
CA LEU A 285 -11.22 16.87 -1.79
C LEU A 285 -11.83 15.48 -2.02
N MET A 286 -12.08 14.72 -0.96
CA MET A 286 -12.55 13.34 -1.06
C MET A 286 -14.00 13.21 -0.57
N THR A 287 -14.78 12.40 -1.28
CA THR A 287 -16.10 11.98 -0.79
C THR A 287 -15.97 11.10 0.46
N GLY A 288 -14.89 10.31 0.54
CA GLY A 288 -14.52 9.52 1.72
C GLY A 288 -13.60 8.35 1.41
N PHE A 289 -13.42 7.52 2.41
CA PHE A 289 -12.53 6.38 2.43
C PHE A 289 -13.30 5.08 2.32
N LEU A 290 -12.75 4.13 1.61
CA LEU A 290 -13.21 2.75 1.52
C LEU A 290 -12.16 1.81 2.08
N SER A 291 -12.49 1.10 3.14
CA SER A 291 -11.64 0.10 3.78
C SER A 291 -12.37 -1.23 3.95
N GLU A 292 -11.72 -2.23 4.56
CA GLU A 292 -12.37 -3.48 4.98
C GLU A 292 -13.48 -3.28 6.02
N ARG A 293 -13.50 -2.11 6.67
CA ARG A 293 -14.55 -1.70 7.61
C ARG A 293 -15.76 -1.07 6.93
N GLY A 294 -15.63 -0.77 5.64
CA GLY A 294 -16.65 -0.12 4.81
C GLY A 294 -16.30 1.31 4.45
N PHE A 295 -17.33 2.04 4.01
CA PHE A 295 -17.22 3.45 3.69
C PHE A 295 -17.25 4.31 4.96
N SER A 296 -16.39 5.32 5.01
CA SER A 296 -16.39 6.34 6.07
C SER A 296 -15.91 7.69 5.52
N LYS A 297 -16.35 8.79 6.15
CA LYS A 297 -15.84 10.13 5.83
C LYS A 297 -14.48 10.43 6.49
N LYS A 298 -14.12 9.69 7.53
CA LYS A 298 -12.84 9.82 8.22
C LYS A 298 -12.17 8.45 8.31
N PRO A 299 -10.84 8.38 8.17
CA PRO A 299 -10.14 7.13 8.36
C PRO A 299 -10.19 6.69 9.82
N SER A 300 -10.25 5.39 10.08
CA SER A 300 -10.14 4.84 11.42
C SER A 300 -8.86 4.03 11.57
N LEU A 301 -8.16 4.21 12.69
CA LEU A 301 -7.01 3.41 13.06
C LEU A 301 -7.39 1.93 13.19
N ALA A 302 -6.44 1.05 12.87
CA ALA A 302 -6.59 -0.40 12.92
C ALA A 302 -6.69 -0.91 14.37
#